data_de0638de6fc588432d7214cb0dfbccae
#
_entry.id   de0638de6fc588432d7214cb0dfbccae
#
_cell.length_a   1.000
_cell.length_b   1.000
_cell.length_c   1.000
_cell.angle_alpha   90.00
_cell.angle_beta   90.00
_cell.angle_gamma   90.00
#
_symmetry.space_group_name_H-M   'P 1'
#
loop_
_entity.id
_entity.type
_entity.pdbx_description
1 polymer ?
#
loop_
_entity_poly.entity_id
_entity_poly.type
_entity_poly.pdbx_seq_one_letter_code
_entity_poly.pdbx_strand_id
1 'polypeptide(L)'
;MMRSGEQAAAGVDLPPTYVRRPVEGPRVVAIGGGTGLPNVLRGMRPLLYAVDQPAARDRLTAIVATTDDGGSSGRLRSAFGIIPPGDIRNCLAAMSEDEGVLTALFQYRFDGGDGLNGHALGNLMLAALADVTRDTARAVELAGRFVGARGLVLPATIGPVTLVADLDDGRTVHGETAIASAGSRVRRLSLQPENPATVPEVTQAILSADVVVIGPGSLFTSVIAPLLVPEIRDAVAATPAVRIYVLNLMAEPGETDRFSAAEHLAAITQHAGARMADFVLYNTATVPEALQAQYGGQGARPIRVDRADLDAFVAMDAQAIGLPLAAEHPANRIRHHPRRLGAGIVAIARGRLGAWCGRPEPGEV
;
A
#
# COMPACT_ATOMS: atom_id res chain seq x y z
N MET A 1 57.47 59.23 -15.19
CA MET A 1 57.79 58.29 -14.09
C MET A 1 56.55 58.13 -13.23
N MET A 2 55.83 57.07 -13.35
CA MET A 2 54.99 56.44 -12.32
C MET A 2 54.27 55.29 -12.96
N ARG A 3 54.56 54.10 -12.48
CA ARG A 3 53.98 52.84 -12.92
C ARG A 3 52.66 52.65 -12.17
N SER A 4 51.60 52.48 -12.89
CA SER A 4 50.34 52.01 -12.34
C SER A 4 50.29 50.49 -12.38
N GLY A 5 50.19 49.85 -11.24
CA GLY A 5 50.01 48.44 -11.09
C GLY A 5 48.57 48.05 -11.36
N GLU A 6 48.35 47.19 -12.33
CA GLU A 6 47.12 46.45 -12.51
C GLU A 6 47.14 45.27 -11.57
N GLN A 7 46.25 45.26 -10.59
CA GLN A 7 45.92 44.08 -9.81
C GLN A 7 44.96 43.23 -10.59
N ALA A 8 45.42 42.06 -11.03
CA ALA A 8 44.58 41.04 -11.59
C ALA A 8 43.62 40.48 -10.53
N ALA A 9 42.33 40.62 -10.80
CA ALA A 9 41.29 39.99 -10.03
C ALA A 9 41.36 38.46 -10.20
N ALA A 10 41.60 37.74 -9.10
CA ALA A 10 41.55 36.29 -9.06
C ALA A 10 40.13 35.82 -9.42
N GLY A 11 40.01 35.08 -10.53
CA GLY A 11 38.78 34.42 -10.90
C GLY A 11 38.38 33.37 -9.85
N VAL A 12 37.22 33.53 -9.27
CA VAL A 12 36.61 32.50 -8.45
C VAL A 12 36.11 31.41 -9.41
N ASP A 13 36.76 30.26 -9.38
CA ASP A 13 36.34 29.06 -10.07
C ASP A 13 35.01 28.61 -9.45
N LEU A 14 33.90 28.88 -10.15
CA LEU A 14 32.56 28.34 -9.78
C LEU A 14 32.56 26.84 -10.11
N PRO A 15 32.17 25.97 -9.17
CA PRO A 15 32.06 24.56 -9.46
C PRO A 15 31.07 24.32 -10.60
N PRO A 16 31.26 23.21 -11.38
CA PRO A 16 30.49 22.95 -12.58
C PRO A 16 28.98 23.01 -12.28
N THR A 17 28.30 23.80 -13.09
CA THR A 17 26.84 23.96 -13.04
C THR A 17 26.18 22.58 -12.90
N TYR A 18 25.61 22.31 -11.76
CA TYR A 18 24.67 21.21 -11.58
C TYR A 18 23.57 21.41 -12.62
N VAL A 19 23.61 20.64 -13.68
CA VAL A 19 22.47 20.48 -14.58
C VAL A 19 21.39 19.86 -13.72
N ARG A 20 20.43 20.68 -13.24
CA ARG A 20 19.21 20.18 -12.63
C ARG A 20 18.57 19.25 -13.65
N ARG A 21 18.70 17.93 -13.42
CA ARG A 21 17.80 16.97 -14.06
C ARG A 21 16.39 17.48 -13.77
N PRO A 22 15.46 17.46 -14.75
CA PRO A 22 14.06 17.74 -14.47
C PRO A 22 13.71 16.93 -13.22
N VAL A 23 13.10 17.58 -12.23
CA VAL A 23 12.78 16.95 -10.95
C VAL A 23 11.69 15.92 -11.25
N GLU A 24 12.11 14.77 -11.71
CA GLU A 24 11.26 13.60 -11.74
C GLU A 24 10.88 13.33 -10.30
N GLY A 25 9.57 13.29 -10.01
CA GLY A 25 9.07 12.99 -8.67
C GLY A 25 9.61 11.64 -8.19
N PRO A 26 9.51 11.32 -6.90
CA PRO A 26 10.08 10.08 -6.34
C PRO A 26 9.44 8.85 -7.00
N ARG A 27 10.22 7.76 -7.06
CA ARG A 27 9.70 6.42 -7.35
C ARG A 27 9.12 5.85 -6.07
N VAL A 28 7.84 5.54 -6.09
CA VAL A 28 7.11 5.04 -4.93
C VAL A 28 6.65 3.61 -5.19
N VAL A 29 6.99 2.72 -4.28
CA VAL A 29 6.45 1.37 -4.23
C VAL A 29 5.47 1.29 -3.06
N ALA A 30 4.25 0.82 -3.31
CA ALA A 30 3.25 0.60 -2.28
C ALA A 30 2.93 -0.90 -2.18
N ILE A 31 3.08 -1.47 -0.97
CA ILE A 31 2.91 -2.90 -0.69
C ILE A 31 1.69 -3.10 0.20
N GLY A 32 0.80 -4.01 -0.19
CA GLY A 32 -0.40 -4.31 0.60
C GLY A 32 -1.48 -5.02 -0.19
N GLY A 33 -2.73 -4.88 0.26
CA GLY A 33 -3.92 -5.47 -0.36
C GLY A 33 -5.20 -4.77 0.10
N GLY A 34 -6.33 -5.44 -0.14
CA GLY A 34 -7.64 -4.98 0.30
C GLY A 34 -8.06 -3.64 -0.29
N THR A 35 -8.78 -2.86 0.52
CA THR A 35 -9.27 -1.52 0.13
C THR A 35 -8.33 -0.39 0.54
N GLY A 36 -7.32 -0.67 1.35
CA GLY A 36 -6.37 0.33 1.86
C GLY A 36 -5.37 0.77 0.80
N LEU A 37 -4.72 -0.17 0.15
CA LEU A 37 -3.73 0.08 -0.89
C LEU A 37 -4.28 0.97 -2.04
N PRO A 38 -5.47 0.74 -2.61
CA PRO A 38 -6.08 1.64 -3.59
C PRO A 38 -6.17 3.10 -3.15
N ASN A 39 -6.34 3.40 -1.86
CA ASN A 39 -6.36 4.78 -1.37
C ASN A 39 -4.99 5.46 -1.42
N VAL A 40 -3.92 4.72 -1.12
CA VAL A 40 -2.54 5.20 -1.33
C VAL A 40 -2.33 5.55 -2.80
N LEU A 41 -2.72 4.65 -3.71
CA LEU A 41 -2.54 4.83 -5.16
C LEU A 41 -3.31 6.05 -5.68
N ARG A 42 -4.58 6.22 -5.27
CA ARG A 42 -5.37 7.42 -5.62
C ARG A 42 -4.75 8.71 -5.10
N GLY A 43 -4.13 8.68 -3.92
CA GLY A 43 -3.44 9.84 -3.35
C GLY A 43 -2.12 10.17 -4.04
N MET A 44 -1.37 9.15 -4.44
CA MET A 44 -0.05 9.30 -5.06
C MET A 44 -0.12 9.63 -6.55
N ARG A 45 -1.06 9.04 -7.28
CA ARG A 45 -1.19 9.20 -8.73
C ARG A 45 -1.15 10.67 -9.19
N PRO A 46 -1.98 11.60 -8.69
CA PRO A 46 -1.97 12.99 -9.14
C PRO A 46 -0.71 13.76 -8.73
N LEU A 47 0.05 13.27 -7.76
CA LEU A 47 1.29 13.90 -7.29
C LEU A 47 2.52 13.46 -8.10
N LEU A 48 2.45 12.27 -8.71
CA LEU A 48 3.56 11.67 -9.46
C LEU A 48 3.41 11.80 -10.98
N TYR A 49 2.17 11.97 -11.45
CA TYR A 49 1.86 12.05 -12.88
C TYR A 49 1.14 13.37 -13.19
N ALA A 50 1.83 14.29 -13.84
CA ALA A 50 1.20 15.50 -14.37
C ALA A 50 0.28 15.13 -15.55
N VAL A 51 -0.82 15.89 -15.71
CA VAL A 51 -1.87 15.60 -16.69
C VAL A 51 -1.35 15.57 -18.13
N ASP A 52 -0.34 16.38 -18.45
CA ASP A 52 0.16 16.60 -19.82
C ASP A 52 1.57 16.04 -20.09
N GLN A 53 2.13 15.23 -19.18
CA GLN A 53 3.46 14.67 -19.38
C GLN A 53 3.44 13.15 -19.47
N PRO A 54 4.06 12.54 -20.50
CA PRO A 54 4.29 11.11 -20.52
C PRO A 54 5.27 10.78 -19.39
N ALA A 55 4.73 10.34 -18.26
CA ALA A 55 5.55 9.93 -17.13
C ALA A 55 5.89 8.43 -17.24
N ALA A 56 7.09 8.08 -16.82
CA ALA A 56 7.48 6.70 -16.70
C ALA A 56 6.53 5.94 -15.75
N ARG A 57 5.98 4.82 -16.21
CA ARG A 57 4.98 4.05 -15.45
C ARG A 57 5.52 3.48 -14.14
N ASP A 58 6.83 3.34 -14.02
CA ASP A 58 7.55 2.82 -12.86
C ASP A 58 7.67 3.82 -11.69
N ARG A 59 7.13 5.05 -11.83
CA ARG A 59 7.09 6.01 -10.72
C ARG A 59 6.17 5.61 -9.58
N LEU A 60 5.12 4.86 -9.88
CA LEU A 60 4.21 4.31 -8.89
C LEU A 60 3.99 2.82 -9.17
N THR A 61 4.49 1.99 -8.29
CA THR A 61 4.32 0.54 -8.37
C THR A 61 3.53 0.05 -7.17
N ALA A 62 2.47 -0.71 -7.40
CA ALA A 62 1.75 -1.44 -6.37
C ALA A 62 2.17 -2.90 -6.38
N ILE A 63 2.61 -3.42 -5.23
CA ILE A 63 2.83 -4.85 -5.00
C ILE A 63 1.65 -5.36 -4.18
N VAL A 64 0.85 -6.22 -4.79
CA VAL A 64 -0.47 -6.58 -4.30
C VAL A 64 -0.48 -7.99 -3.72
N ALA A 65 -0.99 -8.12 -2.49
CA ALA A 65 -1.22 -9.41 -1.84
C ALA A 65 -2.08 -10.33 -2.73
N THR A 66 -1.75 -11.62 -2.74
CA THR A 66 -2.37 -12.65 -3.59
C THR A 66 -2.95 -13.79 -2.77
N THR A 67 -3.39 -13.49 -1.54
CA THR A 67 -3.85 -14.47 -0.56
C THR A 67 -5.36 -14.52 -0.37
N ASP A 68 -6.12 -13.56 -0.96
CA ASP A 68 -7.58 -13.47 -0.86
C ASP A 68 -8.27 -14.77 -1.34
N ASP A 69 -9.11 -15.33 -0.48
CA ASP A 69 -9.91 -16.53 -0.76
C ASP A 69 -11.42 -16.26 -0.68
N GLY A 70 -11.80 -14.99 -0.55
CA GLY A 70 -13.19 -14.57 -0.37
C GLY A 70 -13.94 -14.28 -1.67
N GLY A 71 -15.25 -14.34 -1.62
CA GLY A 71 -16.19 -13.85 -2.63
C GLY A 71 -15.87 -14.28 -4.08
N SER A 72 -15.86 -13.31 -4.99
CA SER A 72 -15.56 -13.52 -6.41
C SER A 72 -14.13 -14.01 -6.66
N SER A 73 -13.15 -13.46 -5.91
CA SER A 73 -11.73 -13.82 -6.04
C SER A 73 -11.49 -15.29 -5.68
N GLY A 74 -12.03 -15.72 -4.54
CA GLY A 74 -11.87 -17.11 -4.08
C GLY A 74 -12.52 -18.12 -5.03
N ARG A 75 -13.71 -17.81 -5.58
CA ARG A 75 -14.37 -18.67 -6.56
C ARG A 75 -13.53 -18.84 -7.84
N LEU A 76 -13.00 -17.74 -8.39
CA LEU A 76 -12.15 -17.79 -9.59
C LEU A 76 -10.81 -18.48 -9.33
N ARG A 77 -10.19 -18.20 -8.18
CA ARG A 77 -8.97 -18.88 -7.74
C ARG A 77 -9.17 -20.39 -7.70
N SER A 78 -10.26 -20.87 -7.10
CA SER A 78 -10.56 -22.29 -6.96
C SER A 78 -10.92 -22.94 -8.31
N ALA A 79 -11.66 -22.22 -9.17
CA ALA A 79 -12.13 -22.76 -10.45
C ALA A 79 -11.02 -22.84 -11.50
N PHE A 80 -10.09 -21.88 -11.52
CA PHE A 80 -9.09 -21.74 -12.58
C PHE A 80 -7.64 -21.92 -12.13
N GLY A 81 -7.38 -22.09 -10.82
CA GLY A 81 -6.02 -22.22 -10.28
C GLY A 81 -5.17 -20.95 -10.43
N ILE A 82 -5.80 -19.78 -10.51
CA ILE A 82 -5.15 -18.48 -10.67
C ILE A 82 -4.98 -17.77 -9.32
N ILE A 83 -4.15 -16.72 -9.31
CA ILE A 83 -4.11 -15.79 -8.16
C ILE A 83 -5.45 -15.03 -8.06
N PRO A 84 -5.86 -14.61 -6.84
CA PRO A 84 -7.10 -13.88 -6.64
C PRO A 84 -7.05 -12.50 -7.32
N PRO A 85 -7.99 -12.18 -8.24
CA PRO A 85 -7.91 -10.96 -9.04
C PRO A 85 -8.46 -9.71 -8.37
N GLY A 86 -9.15 -9.82 -7.22
CA GLY A 86 -9.94 -8.73 -6.64
C GLY A 86 -9.13 -7.51 -6.26
N ASP A 87 -8.05 -7.68 -5.53
CA ASP A 87 -7.19 -6.59 -5.08
C ASP A 87 -6.38 -5.98 -6.22
N ILE A 88 -5.91 -6.82 -7.15
CA ILE A 88 -5.26 -6.38 -8.38
C ILE A 88 -6.20 -5.48 -9.19
N ARG A 89 -7.46 -5.92 -9.39
CA ARG A 89 -8.49 -5.12 -10.07
C ARG A 89 -8.69 -3.76 -9.38
N ASN A 90 -8.80 -3.74 -8.04
CA ASN A 90 -9.00 -2.51 -7.28
C ASN A 90 -7.80 -1.55 -7.43
N CYS A 91 -6.58 -2.07 -7.43
CA CYS A 91 -5.36 -1.29 -7.64
C CYS A 91 -5.26 -0.74 -9.07
N LEU A 92 -5.58 -1.55 -10.08
CA LEU A 92 -5.63 -1.10 -11.48
C LEU A 92 -6.63 0.03 -11.68
N ALA A 93 -7.84 -0.11 -11.14
CA ALA A 93 -8.86 0.93 -11.18
C ALA A 93 -8.43 2.22 -10.45
N ALA A 94 -7.73 2.10 -9.31
CA ALA A 94 -7.21 3.25 -8.58
C ALA A 94 -6.08 3.99 -9.33
N MET A 95 -5.37 3.31 -10.19
CA MET A 95 -4.33 3.86 -11.04
C MET A 95 -4.85 4.36 -12.41
N SER A 96 -6.09 4.05 -12.78
CA SER A 96 -6.70 4.57 -14.02
C SER A 96 -6.77 6.09 -14.00
N GLU A 97 -6.41 6.72 -15.11
CA GLU A 97 -6.41 8.18 -15.25
C GLU A 97 -7.81 8.76 -15.26
N ASP A 98 -8.71 8.06 -15.93
CA ASP A 98 -10.10 8.44 -16.11
C ASP A 98 -11.02 7.43 -15.39
N GLU A 99 -11.94 7.95 -14.56
CA GLU A 99 -13.05 7.18 -14.00
C GLU A 99 -14.16 6.97 -15.05
N GLY A 100 -13.78 6.89 -16.33
CA GLY A 100 -14.66 6.72 -17.47
C GLY A 100 -15.35 5.37 -17.54
N VAL A 101 -16.07 5.16 -18.65
CA VAL A 101 -16.89 3.95 -18.89
C VAL A 101 -16.07 2.66 -18.75
N LEU A 102 -14.81 2.64 -19.21
CA LEU A 102 -13.96 1.44 -19.12
C LEU A 102 -13.65 1.06 -17.66
N THR A 103 -13.33 2.05 -16.83
CA THR A 103 -13.10 1.82 -15.40
C THR A 103 -14.38 1.40 -14.69
N ALA A 104 -15.51 2.02 -15.01
CA ALA A 104 -16.83 1.63 -14.49
C ALA A 104 -17.19 0.20 -14.87
N LEU A 105 -16.98 -0.19 -16.15
CA LEU A 105 -17.18 -1.57 -16.61
C LEU A 105 -16.26 -2.56 -15.89
N PHE A 106 -14.99 -2.21 -15.72
CA PHE A 106 -14.01 -3.05 -15.03
C PHE A 106 -14.39 -3.29 -13.57
N GLN A 107 -15.03 -2.32 -12.94
CA GLN A 107 -15.55 -2.40 -11.57
C GLN A 107 -16.97 -2.95 -11.49
N TYR A 108 -17.67 -3.10 -12.62
CA TYR A 108 -19.04 -3.58 -12.64
C TYR A 108 -19.15 -4.96 -11.99
N ARG A 109 -20.12 -5.09 -11.09
CA ARG A 109 -20.41 -6.35 -10.41
C ARG A 109 -21.81 -6.83 -10.82
N PHE A 110 -21.86 -8.06 -11.28
CA PHE A 110 -23.13 -8.71 -11.62
C PHE A 110 -23.94 -8.96 -10.34
N ASP A 111 -25.19 -8.54 -10.34
CA ASP A 111 -26.15 -8.73 -9.24
C ASP A 111 -27.17 -9.86 -9.52
N GLY A 112 -27.04 -10.53 -10.69
CA GLY A 112 -27.87 -11.63 -11.12
C GLY A 112 -27.18 -12.46 -12.19
N GLY A 113 -27.93 -13.43 -12.74
CA GLY A 113 -27.42 -14.38 -13.73
C GLY A 113 -26.79 -15.63 -13.10
N ASP A 114 -27.18 -16.82 -13.63
CA ASP A 114 -26.64 -18.09 -13.15
C ASP A 114 -25.12 -18.15 -13.41
N GLY A 115 -24.38 -18.42 -12.36
CA GLY A 115 -22.89 -18.45 -12.41
C GLY A 115 -22.19 -17.09 -12.41
N LEU A 116 -22.84 -15.97 -12.76
CA LEU A 116 -22.22 -14.63 -12.79
C LEU A 116 -22.42 -13.82 -11.52
N ASN A 117 -23.47 -14.11 -10.76
CA ASN A 117 -23.85 -13.35 -9.60
C ASN A 117 -22.67 -13.14 -8.61
N GLY A 118 -22.42 -11.87 -8.27
CA GLY A 118 -21.36 -11.46 -7.37
C GLY A 118 -19.96 -11.40 -8.01
N HIS A 119 -19.78 -11.81 -9.26
CA HIS A 119 -18.52 -11.62 -9.98
C HIS A 119 -18.38 -10.17 -10.47
N ALA A 120 -17.17 -9.61 -10.38
CA ALA A 120 -16.85 -8.36 -11.04
C ALA A 120 -16.34 -8.65 -12.46
N LEU A 121 -16.74 -7.82 -13.44
CA LEU A 121 -16.31 -8.01 -14.83
C LEU A 121 -14.77 -8.00 -14.94
N GLY A 122 -14.09 -7.08 -14.26
CA GLY A 122 -12.63 -7.03 -14.27
C GLY A 122 -11.97 -8.27 -13.66
N ASN A 123 -12.62 -8.95 -12.70
CA ASN A 123 -12.12 -10.22 -12.19
C ASN A 123 -12.21 -11.32 -13.26
N LEU A 124 -13.31 -11.37 -14.01
CA LEU A 124 -13.47 -12.31 -15.11
C LEU A 124 -12.48 -12.02 -16.25
N MET A 125 -12.25 -10.74 -16.57
CA MET A 125 -11.26 -10.32 -17.56
C MET A 125 -9.84 -10.73 -17.14
N LEU A 126 -9.45 -10.52 -15.89
CA LEU A 126 -8.14 -10.95 -15.39
C LEU A 126 -7.98 -12.47 -15.45
N ALA A 127 -9.03 -13.22 -15.11
CA ALA A 127 -9.02 -14.67 -15.23
C ALA A 127 -8.86 -15.12 -16.69
N ALA A 128 -9.60 -14.53 -17.63
CA ALA A 128 -9.50 -14.81 -19.05
C ALA A 128 -8.11 -14.44 -19.60
N LEU A 129 -7.57 -13.28 -19.23
CA LEU A 129 -6.23 -12.86 -19.66
C LEU A 129 -5.15 -13.81 -19.11
N ALA A 130 -5.26 -14.27 -17.87
CA ALA A 130 -4.33 -15.24 -17.30
C ALA A 130 -4.37 -16.58 -18.05
N ASP A 131 -5.56 -17.03 -18.42
CA ASP A 131 -5.73 -18.27 -19.20
C ASP A 131 -5.15 -18.14 -20.62
N VAL A 132 -5.42 -17.03 -21.32
CA VAL A 132 -4.93 -16.79 -22.69
C VAL A 132 -3.42 -16.59 -22.74
N THR A 133 -2.87 -15.82 -21.81
CA THR A 133 -1.43 -15.49 -21.80
C THR A 133 -0.56 -16.58 -21.17
N ARG A 134 -1.12 -17.42 -20.31
CA ARG A 134 -0.40 -18.37 -19.46
C ARG A 134 0.67 -17.70 -18.60
N ASP A 135 0.51 -16.40 -18.38
CA ASP A 135 1.43 -15.55 -17.62
C ASP A 135 0.63 -14.54 -16.80
N THR A 136 0.69 -14.69 -15.48
CA THR A 136 -0.05 -13.85 -14.54
C THR A 136 0.39 -12.38 -14.59
N ALA A 137 1.69 -12.10 -14.66
CA ALA A 137 2.20 -10.74 -14.69
C ALA A 137 1.80 -10.04 -16.00
N ARG A 138 1.86 -10.76 -17.12
CA ARG A 138 1.41 -10.27 -18.42
C ARG A 138 -0.09 -10.00 -18.45
N ALA A 139 -0.90 -10.85 -17.83
CA ALA A 139 -2.35 -10.66 -17.71
C ALA A 139 -2.68 -9.35 -16.96
N VAL A 140 -1.99 -9.10 -15.85
CA VAL A 140 -2.16 -7.87 -15.06
C VAL A 140 -1.71 -6.63 -15.86
N GLU A 141 -0.60 -6.72 -16.57
CA GLU A 141 -0.12 -5.63 -17.44
C GLU A 141 -1.13 -5.28 -18.53
N LEU A 142 -1.69 -6.28 -19.22
CA LEU A 142 -2.69 -6.08 -20.27
C LEU A 142 -3.99 -5.49 -19.72
N ALA A 143 -4.46 -5.96 -18.58
CA ALA A 143 -5.60 -5.37 -17.88
C ALA A 143 -5.35 -3.91 -17.50
N GLY A 144 -4.14 -3.59 -17.04
CA GLY A 144 -3.73 -2.22 -16.74
C GLY A 144 -3.73 -1.30 -17.95
N ARG A 145 -3.28 -1.80 -19.11
CA ARG A 145 -3.37 -1.06 -20.37
C ARG A 145 -4.82 -0.82 -20.80
N PHE A 146 -5.68 -1.82 -20.61
CA PHE A 146 -7.10 -1.71 -20.94
C PHE A 146 -7.80 -0.59 -20.17
N VAL A 147 -7.52 -0.44 -18.87
CA VAL A 147 -8.13 0.62 -18.02
C VAL A 147 -7.32 1.93 -18.01
N GLY A 148 -6.26 2.05 -18.82
CA GLY A 148 -5.42 3.25 -18.83
C GLY A 148 -4.70 3.51 -17.51
N ALA A 149 -4.25 2.46 -16.81
CA ALA A 149 -3.51 2.61 -15.57
C ALA A 149 -2.17 3.31 -15.78
N ARG A 150 -1.90 4.36 -15.03
CA ARG A 150 -0.68 5.17 -15.12
C ARG A 150 0.50 4.64 -14.31
N GLY A 151 0.30 3.63 -13.47
CA GLY A 151 1.34 2.97 -12.68
C GLY A 151 1.55 1.52 -13.11
N LEU A 152 2.35 0.81 -12.32
CA LEU A 152 2.54 -0.62 -12.41
C LEU A 152 1.79 -1.33 -11.28
N VAL A 153 1.13 -2.43 -11.59
CA VAL A 153 0.56 -3.33 -10.58
C VAL A 153 1.23 -4.67 -10.77
N LEU A 154 1.89 -5.14 -9.73
CA LEU A 154 2.62 -6.40 -9.69
C LEU A 154 2.00 -7.31 -8.62
N PRO A 155 1.72 -8.56 -8.92
CA PRO A 155 1.29 -9.51 -7.91
C PRO A 155 2.46 -9.89 -6.99
N ALA A 156 2.21 -10.05 -5.69
CA ALA A 156 3.23 -10.48 -4.74
C ALA A 156 3.74 -11.89 -5.04
N THR A 157 2.89 -12.75 -5.61
CA THR A 157 3.26 -14.10 -6.06
C THR A 157 2.68 -14.42 -7.43
N ILE A 158 3.35 -15.25 -8.21
CA ILE A 158 2.89 -15.65 -9.55
C ILE A 158 1.90 -16.81 -9.54
N GLY A 159 1.86 -17.58 -8.45
CA GLY A 159 0.95 -18.70 -8.25
C GLY A 159 0.06 -18.51 -7.03
N PRO A 160 -0.99 -19.34 -6.90
CA PRO A 160 -1.87 -19.30 -5.75
C PRO A 160 -1.14 -19.69 -4.47
N VAL A 161 -1.36 -18.90 -3.42
CA VAL A 161 -0.80 -19.14 -2.07
C VAL A 161 -1.93 -19.10 -1.05
N THR A 162 -1.78 -19.86 0.03
CA THR A 162 -2.74 -19.87 1.14
C THR A 162 -2.05 -19.35 2.40
N LEU A 163 -2.69 -18.44 3.11
CA LEU A 163 -2.27 -18.02 4.45
C LEU A 163 -2.54 -19.14 5.44
N VAL A 164 -1.59 -19.38 6.33
CA VAL A 164 -1.71 -20.31 7.46
C VAL A 164 -1.36 -19.57 8.73
N ALA A 165 -2.29 -19.55 9.68
CA ALA A 165 -2.09 -18.89 10.97
C ALA A 165 -2.14 -19.89 12.12
N ASP A 166 -1.11 -19.87 12.97
CA ASP A 166 -1.14 -20.47 14.29
C ASP A 166 -1.71 -19.45 15.27
N LEU A 167 -2.74 -19.82 15.99
CA LEU A 167 -3.45 -18.97 16.93
C LEU A 167 -2.97 -19.18 18.38
N ASP A 168 -3.22 -18.20 19.25
CA ASP A 168 -2.86 -18.28 20.68
C ASP A 168 -3.63 -19.38 21.43
N ASP A 169 -4.80 -19.77 20.93
CA ASP A 169 -5.60 -20.88 21.50
C ASP A 169 -5.14 -22.27 21.03
N GLY A 170 -4.05 -22.34 20.27
CA GLY A 170 -3.44 -23.58 19.78
C GLY A 170 -4.02 -24.13 18.47
N ARG A 171 -5.05 -23.50 17.90
CA ARG A 171 -5.56 -23.87 16.57
C ARG A 171 -4.64 -23.38 15.47
N THR A 172 -4.58 -24.15 14.37
CA THR A 172 -4.03 -23.70 13.09
C THR A 172 -5.18 -23.54 12.10
N VAL A 173 -5.27 -22.38 11.44
CA VAL A 173 -6.33 -22.06 10.46
C VAL A 173 -5.71 -21.70 9.11
N HIS A 174 -6.43 -22.03 8.03
CA HIS A 174 -5.97 -21.86 6.66
C HIS A 174 -6.93 -20.93 5.90
N GLY A 175 -6.37 -19.96 5.21
CA GLY A 175 -7.11 -18.99 4.38
C GLY A 175 -7.44 -17.70 5.10
N GLU A 176 -7.53 -16.62 4.33
CA GLU A 176 -7.79 -15.25 4.81
C GLU A 176 -9.14 -15.18 5.54
N THR A 177 -10.19 -15.71 4.92
CA THR A 177 -11.55 -15.69 5.50
C THR A 177 -11.62 -16.42 6.85
N ALA A 178 -10.92 -17.56 6.98
CA ALA A 178 -10.86 -18.32 8.23
C ALA A 178 -10.06 -17.59 9.31
N ILE A 179 -8.97 -16.93 8.94
CA ILE A 179 -8.15 -16.12 9.86
C ILE A 179 -8.96 -14.95 10.40
N ALA A 180 -9.63 -14.17 9.52
CA ALA A 180 -10.47 -13.04 9.91
C ALA A 180 -11.65 -13.45 10.83
N SER A 181 -12.11 -14.70 10.73
CA SER A 181 -13.22 -15.24 11.53
C SER A 181 -12.77 -16.02 12.75
N ALA A 182 -11.45 -16.17 12.98
CA ALA A 182 -10.93 -17.08 13.99
C ALA A 182 -11.25 -16.70 15.43
N GLY A 183 -11.42 -15.39 15.73
CA GLY A 183 -11.73 -14.86 17.05
C GLY A 183 -10.63 -15.10 18.10
N SER A 184 -9.42 -15.41 17.66
CA SER A 184 -8.24 -15.60 18.50
C SER A 184 -7.03 -14.90 17.86
N ARG A 185 -6.11 -14.42 18.71
CA ARG A 185 -4.93 -13.68 18.25
C ARG A 185 -4.02 -14.58 17.39
N VAL A 186 -3.54 -14.02 16.28
CA VAL A 186 -2.53 -14.69 15.44
C VAL A 186 -1.18 -14.61 16.13
N ARG A 187 -0.61 -15.76 16.45
CA ARG A 187 0.73 -15.91 17.01
C ARG A 187 1.79 -15.93 15.92
N ARG A 188 1.53 -16.67 14.85
CA ARG A 188 2.42 -16.83 13.71
C ARG A 188 1.62 -16.92 12.42
N LEU A 189 2.09 -16.24 11.40
CA LEU A 189 1.55 -16.31 10.05
C LEU A 189 2.59 -16.87 9.10
N SER A 190 2.19 -17.72 8.18
CA SER A 190 3.04 -18.31 7.15
C SER A 190 2.28 -18.47 5.83
N LEU A 191 3.01 -18.80 4.77
CA LEU A 191 2.46 -19.06 3.44
C LEU A 191 2.55 -20.56 3.12
N GLN A 192 1.60 -21.05 2.37
CA GLN A 192 1.64 -22.37 1.77
C GLN A 192 1.45 -22.25 0.25
N PRO A 193 2.47 -22.57 -0.59
CA PRO A 193 3.81 -23.02 -0.20
C PRO A 193 4.62 -21.99 0.58
N GLU A 194 5.63 -22.39 1.35
CA GLU A 194 6.42 -21.49 2.22
C GLU A 194 7.27 -20.48 1.45
N ASN A 195 7.73 -20.83 0.26
CA ASN A 195 8.57 -19.99 -0.59
C ASN A 195 7.90 -19.83 -1.97
N PRO A 196 6.81 -19.08 -2.06
CA PRO A 196 6.15 -18.84 -3.34
C PRO A 196 7.01 -17.93 -4.20
N ALA A 197 7.09 -18.22 -5.49
CA ALA A 197 7.84 -17.39 -6.43
C ALA A 197 7.14 -16.03 -6.67
N THR A 198 7.95 -14.98 -6.83
CA THR A 198 7.51 -13.66 -7.32
C THR A 198 8.18 -13.34 -8.66
N VAL A 199 7.78 -12.24 -9.30
CA VAL A 199 8.44 -11.77 -10.53
C VAL A 199 9.65 -10.90 -10.20
N PRO A 200 10.75 -10.96 -10.99
CA PRO A 200 11.96 -10.14 -10.75
C PRO A 200 11.68 -8.64 -10.68
N GLU A 201 10.67 -8.16 -11.40
CA GLU A 201 10.24 -6.75 -11.41
C GLU A 201 9.81 -6.25 -10.03
N VAL A 202 9.33 -7.14 -9.16
CA VAL A 202 8.95 -6.80 -7.78
C VAL A 202 10.16 -6.40 -6.97
N THR A 203 11.21 -7.21 -6.95
CA THR A 203 12.45 -6.92 -6.23
C THR A 203 13.18 -5.73 -6.84
N GLN A 204 13.21 -5.62 -8.16
CA GLN A 204 13.78 -4.47 -8.87
C GLN A 204 13.07 -3.18 -8.50
N ALA A 205 11.73 -3.16 -8.48
CA ALA A 205 10.95 -1.99 -8.10
C ALA A 205 11.28 -1.55 -6.66
N ILE A 206 11.33 -2.48 -5.70
CA ILE A 206 11.64 -2.19 -4.29
C ILE A 206 13.06 -1.62 -4.14
N LEU A 207 14.04 -2.23 -4.76
CA LEU A 207 15.45 -1.82 -4.64
C LEU A 207 15.75 -0.50 -5.34
N SER A 208 14.99 -0.13 -6.37
CA SER A 208 15.13 1.13 -7.10
C SER A 208 14.19 2.24 -6.62
N ALA A 209 13.37 1.98 -5.60
CA ALA A 209 12.45 2.96 -5.04
C ALA A 209 13.19 4.06 -4.25
N ASP A 210 12.58 5.24 -4.20
CA ASP A 210 12.92 6.30 -3.25
C ASP A 210 12.09 6.17 -1.97
N VAL A 211 10.90 5.59 -2.08
CA VAL A 211 9.97 5.37 -0.97
C VAL A 211 9.28 4.02 -1.13
N VAL A 212 9.24 3.26 -0.05
CA VAL A 212 8.41 2.06 0.09
C VAL A 212 7.32 2.34 1.13
N VAL A 213 6.06 2.24 0.70
CA VAL A 213 4.88 2.39 1.57
C VAL A 213 4.32 1.01 1.87
N ILE A 214 4.17 0.68 3.14
CA ILE A 214 3.62 -0.59 3.62
C ILE A 214 2.23 -0.32 4.20
N GLY A 215 1.20 -0.98 3.67
CA GLY A 215 -0.19 -0.74 4.03
C GLY A 215 -0.76 0.59 3.48
N PRO A 216 -1.90 1.08 4.03
CA PRO A 216 -2.73 0.44 5.06
C PRO A 216 -3.50 -0.78 4.55
N GLY A 217 -4.05 -1.55 5.46
CA GLY A 217 -4.85 -2.74 5.16
C GLY A 217 -4.90 -3.68 6.36
N SER A 218 -5.70 -4.75 6.28
CA SER A 218 -5.73 -5.79 7.29
C SER A 218 -4.32 -6.26 7.63
N LEU A 219 -3.98 -6.19 8.93
CA LEU A 219 -2.60 -6.32 9.36
C LEU A 219 -1.97 -7.63 8.89
N PHE A 220 -2.65 -8.75 9.13
CA PHE A 220 -2.12 -10.07 8.81
C PHE A 220 -2.36 -10.45 7.35
N THR A 221 -3.56 -10.19 6.83
CA THR A 221 -3.96 -10.73 5.53
C THR A 221 -3.59 -9.84 4.35
N SER A 222 -3.39 -8.54 4.56
CA SER A 222 -3.05 -7.59 3.49
C SER A 222 -1.67 -6.95 3.64
N VAL A 223 -1.20 -6.69 4.87
CA VAL A 223 0.07 -5.98 5.12
C VAL A 223 1.23 -6.96 5.32
N ILE A 224 1.08 -7.92 6.24
CA ILE A 224 2.11 -8.91 6.53
C ILE A 224 2.21 -9.96 5.42
N ALA A 225 1.09 -10.39 4.84
CA ALA A 225 1.06 -11.44 3.82
C ALA A 225 2.08 -11.27 2.68
N PRO A 226 2.18 -10.13 1.98
CA PRO A 226 3.20 -9.94 0.95
C PRO A 226 4.63 -9.90 1.51
N LEU A 227 4.83 -9.50 2.77
CA LEU A 227 6.15 -9.48 3.42
C LEU A 227 6.62 -10.87 3.87
N LEU A 228 5.75 -11.88 3.82
CA LEU A 228 6.14 -13.29 4.03
C LEU A 228 6.80 -13.91 2.80
N VAL A 229 6.68 -13.29 1.62
CA VAL A 229 7.41 -13.71 0.41
C VAL A 229 8.89 -13.36 0.60
N PRO A 230 9.81 -14.33 0.60
CA PRO A 230 11.21 -14.09 0.98
C PRO A 230 11.87 -12.98 0.17
N GLU A 231 11.70 -12.99 -1.16
CA GLU A 231 12.32 -12.01 -2.06
C GLU A 231 11.77 -10.59 -1.81
N ILE A 232 10.50 -10.44 -1.46
CA ILE A 232 9.90 -9.14 -1.12
C ILE A 232 10.44 -8.65 0.21
N ARG A 233 10.40 -9.50 1.23
CA ARG A 233 10.93 -9.22 2.57
C ARG A 233 12.39 -8.76 2.51
N ASP A 234 13.22 -9.55 1.84
CA ASP A 234 14.67 -9.31 1.77
C ASP A 234 14.97 -8.03 0.96
N ALA A 235 14.22 -7.77 -0.11
CA ALA A 235 14.33 -6.52 -0.86
C ALA A 235 13.90 -5.30 -0.02
N VAL A 236 12.83 -5.38 0.78
CA VAL A 236 12.39 -4.30 1.68
C VAL A 236 13.39 -4.08 2.81
N ALA A 237 14.02 -5.13 3.31
CA ALA A 237 15.07 -5.01 4.34
C ALA A 237 16.35 -4.36 3.78
N ALA A 238 16.69 -4.63 2.52
CA ALA A 238 17.94 -4.18 1.87
C ALA A 238 17.82 -2.83 1.14
N THR A 239 16.61 -2.36 0.83
CA THR A 239 16.42 -1.14 0.05
C THR A 239 16.97 0.10 0.75
N PRO A 240 17.63 1.03 0.01
CA PRO A 240 17.99 2.36 0.52
C PRO A 240 16.78 3.31 0.60
N ALA A 241 15.60 2.91 0.12
CA ALA A 241 14.39 3.71 0.14
C ALA A 241 13.93 4.03 1.57
N VAL A 242 13.28 5.17 1.73
CA VAL A 242 12.53 5.48 2.97
C VAL A 242 11.32 4.56 3.09
N ARG A 243 11.21 3.81 4.18
CA ARG A 243 10.11 2.87 4.42
C ARG A 243 9.08 3.49 5.36
N ILE A 244 7.83 3.57 4.90
CA ILE A 244 6.73 4.20 5.63
C ILE A 244 5.65 3.15 5.86
N TYR A 245 5.39 2.83 7.13
CA TYR A 245 4.22 2.06 7.50
C TYR A 245 3.04 3.00 7.73
N VAL A 246 1.92 2.76 7.04
CA VAL A 246 0.67 3.50 7.24
C VAL A 246 -0.21 2.70 8.19
N LEU A 247 -0.37 3.21 9.41
CA LEU A 247 -1.16 2.57 10.45
C LEU A 247 -2.65 2.61 10.11
N ASN A 248 -3.37 1.54 10.39
CA ASN A 248 -4.82 1.46 10.21
C ASN A 248 -5.54 2.52 11.05
N LEU A 249 -6.70 2.99 10.56
CA LEU A 249 -7.55 3.92 11.29
C LEU A 249 -8.35 3.25 12.41
N MET A 250 -8.73 1.99 12.17
CA MET A 250 -9.60 1.20 13.03
C MET A 250 -8.95 -0.15 13.31
N ALA A 251 -9.10 -0.66 14.53
CA ALA A 251 -8.83 -2.05 14.83
C ALA A 251 -9.83 -2.94 14.10
N GLU A 252 -9.39 -4.09 13.63
CA GLU A 252 -10.22 -5.02 12.88
C GLU A 252 -10.67 -6.16 13.80
N PRO A 253 -12.01 -6.34 13.95
CA PRO A 253 -12.58 -7.39 14.78
C PRO A 253 -12.08 -8.78 14.38
N GLY A 254 -11.68 -9.58 15.34
CA GLY A 254 -11.15 -10.92 15.12
C GLY A 254 -9.66 -10.98 14.75
N GLU A 255 -9.07 -9.84 14.39
CA GLU A 255 -7.68 -9.77 13.91
C GLU A 255 -6.80 -8.91 14.83
N THR A 256 -7.21 -7.67 15.09
CA THR A 256 -6.41 -6.68 15.86
C THR A 256 -7.20 -5.99 16.97
N ASP A 257 -8.26 -6.60 17.49
CA ASP A 257 -9.16 -6.02 18.50
C ASP A 257 -8.47 -5.40 19.71
N ARG A 258 -7.38 -6.03 20.13
CA ARG A 258 -6.65 -5.68 21.35
C ARG A 258 -5.28 -5.08 21.08
N PHE A 259 -4.93 -4.87 19.82
CA PHE A 259 -3.63 -4.32 19.48
C PHE A 259 -3.57 -2.82 19.83
N SER A 260 -2.46 -2.40 20.43
CA SER A 260 -2.04 -1.01 20.45
C SER A 260 -1.47 -0.61 19.09
N ALA A 261 -1.22 0.67 18.89
CA ALA A 261 -0.58 1.14 17.67
C ALA A 261 0.83 0.55 17.48
N ALA A 262 1.59 0.44 18.57
CA ALA A 262 2.93 -0.14 18.54
C ALA A 262 2.93 -1.64 18.26
N GLU A 263 1.92 -2.38 18.75
CA GLU A 263 1.80 -3.82 18.48
C GLU A 263 1.60 -4.13 16.99
N HIS A 264 1.01 -3.23 16.20
CA HIS A 264 0.92 -3.39 14.75
C HIS A 264 2.31 -3.40 14.09
N LEU A 265 3.18 -2.44 14.43
CA LEU A 265 4.55 -2.43 13.90
C LEU A 265 5.38 -3.60 14.43
N ALA A 266 5.21 -3.95 15.70
CA ALA A 266 5.88 -5.10 16.31
C ALA A 266 5.52 -6.41 15.60
N ALA A 267 4.23 -6.62 15.26
CA ALA A 267 3.79 -7.78 14.50
C ALA A 267 4.42 -7.84 13.11
N ILE A 268 4.50 -6.71 12.39
CA ILE A 268 5.18 -6.64 11.08
C ILE A 268 6.65 -7.03 11.23
N THR A 269 7.36 -6.43 12.19
CA THR A 269 8.78 -6.70 12.43
C THR A 269 9.04 -8.15 12.83
N GLN A 270 8.18 -8.70 13.70
CA GLN A 270 8.27 -10.09 14.14
C GLN A 270 8.12 -11.09 12.97
N HIS A 271 7.12 -10.89 12.11
CA HIS A 271 6.85 -11.81 11.01
C HIS A 271 7.86 -11.68 9.86
N ALA A 272 8.34 -10.46 9.60
CA ALA A 272 9.37 -10.23 8.61
C ALA A 272 10.79 -10.60 9.12
N GLY A 273 11.00 -10.69 10.42
CA GLY A 273 12.31 -10.96 11.02
C GLY A 273 13.33 -9.82 10.84
N ALA A 274 12.89 -8.65 10.40
CA ALA A 274 13.73 -7.48 10.15
C ALA A 274 12.93 -6.19 10.34
N ARG A 275 13.63 -5.07 10.48
CA ARG A 275 13.03 -3.73 10.50
C ARG A 275 12.43 -3.39 9.15
N MET A 276 11.12 -3.13 9.12
CA MET A 276 10.35 -2.88 7.88
C MET A 276 9.94 -1.42 7.70
N ALA A 277 10.05 -0.57 8.71
CA ALA A 277 9.64 0.83 8.62
C ALA A 277 10.66 1.77 9.29
N ASP A 278 10.88 2.93 8.66
CA ASP A 278 11.62 4.07 9.20
C ASP A 278 10.66 5.10 9.79
N PHE A 279 9.43 5.14 9.24
CA PHE A 279 8.36 6.03 9.70
C PHE A 279 7.05 5.27 9.89
N VAL A 280 6.29 5.65 10.92
CA VAL A 280 4.91 5.24 11.14
C VAL A 280 4.01 6.44 10.92
N LEU A 281 3.20 6.40 9.89
CA LEU A 281 2.25 7.45 9.56
C LEU A 281 0.89 7.09 10.19
N TYR A 282 0.40 7.92 11.15
CA TYR A 282 -0.82 7.63 11.89
C TYR A 282 -1.82 8.79 11.85
N ASN A 283 -3.08 8.48 12.12
CA ASN A 283 -4.17 9.44 12.10
C ASN A 283 -4.29 10.23 13.39
N THR A 284 -4.40 11.57 13.28
CA THR A 284 -4.70 12.48 14.40
C THR A 284 -6.11 13.05 14.34
N ALA A 285 -6.85 12.86 13.24
CA ALA A 285 -8.22 13.36 13.14
C ALA A 285 -9.17 12.56 14.04
N THR A 286 -10.10 13.25 14.68
CA THR A 286 -11.18 12.62 15.43
C THR A 286 -12.15 11.92 14.49
N VAL A 287 -12.48 10.67 14.78
CA VAL A 287 -13.53 9.95 14.08
C VAL A 287 -14.88 10.42 14.63
N PRO A 288 -15.87 10.79 13.78
CA PRO A 288 -17.20 11.20 14.26
C PRO A 288 -17.87 10.15 15.15
N GLU A 289 -18.51 10.60 16.23
CA GLU A 289 -19.12 9.68 17.23
C GLU A 289 -20.15 8.72 16.61
N ALA A 290 -20.96 9.21 15.66
CA ALA A 290 -21.94 8.38 14.97
C ALA A 290 -21.30 7.19 14.24
N LEU A 291 -20.14 7.41 13.62
CA LEU A 291 -19.36 6.36 12.96
C LEU A 291 -18.65 5.47 13.98
N GLN A 292 -18.14 6.05 15.08
CA GLN A 292 -17.56 5.23 16.16
C GLN A 292 -18.61 4.26 16.74
N ALA A 293 -19.85 4.71 16.95
CA ALA A 293 -20.95 3.87 17.44
C ALA A 293 -21.29 2.75 16.45
N GLN A 294 -21.35 3.06 15.14
CA GLN A 294 -21.58 2.06 14.10
C GLN A 294 -20.49 0.98 14.06
N TYR A 295 -19.23 1.38 14.12
CA TYR A 295 -18.09 0.46 14.14
C TYR A 295 -18.01 -0.29 15.48
N GLY A 296 -18.34 0.36 16.60
CA GLY A 296 -18.40 -0.25 17.93
C GLY A 296 -19.40 -1.40 18.00
N GLY A 297 -20.57 -1.27 17.32
CA GLY A 297 -21.54 -2.37 17.16
C GLY A 297 -21.00 -3.57 16.37
N GLN A 298 -19.93 -3.39 15.63
CA GLN A 298 -19.20 -4.44 14.89
C GLN A 298 -17.92 -4.89 15.61
N GLY A 299 -17.65 -4.40 16.83
CA GLY A 299 -16.44 -4.70 17.59
C GLY A 299 -15.20 -3.90 17.19
N ALA A 300 -15.28 -3.02 16.18
CA ALA A 300 -14.13 -2.22 15.74
C ALA A 300 -14.04 -0.91 16.55
N ARG A 301 -12.80 -0.48 16.84
CA ARG A 301 -12.51 0.77 17.54
C ARG A 301 -11.44 1.59 16.82
N PRO A 302 -11.46 2.94 16.93
CA PRO A 302 -10.38 3.76 16.42
C PRO A 302 -9.03 3.40 17.07
N ILE A 303 -7.99 3.25 16.27
CA ILE A 303 -6.63 3.11 16.78
C ILE A 303 -6.13 4.51 17.16
N ARG A 304 -5.77 4.66 18.43
CA ARG A 304 -5.20 5.89 18.98
C ARG A 304 -3.73 5.64 19.31
N VAL A 305 -2.89 6.62 19.03
CA VAL A 305 -1.47 6.57 19.37
C VAL A 305 -1.29 7.37 20.63
N ASP A 306 -0.83 6.73 21.68
CA ASP A 306 -0.51 7.35 22.96
C ASP A 306 1.01 7.52 23.17
N ARG A 307 1.40 7.97 24.38
CA ARG A 307 2.81 8.20 24.70
C ARG A 307 3.61 6.89 24.73
N ALA A 308 3.01 5.81 25.21
CA ALA A 308 3.67 4.51 25.26
C ALA A 308 3.92 3.95 23.86
N ASP A 309 2.96 4.12 22.92
CA ASP A 309 3.15 3.78 21.52
C ASP A 309 4.30 4.57 20.88
N LEU A 310 4.37 5.89 21.14
CA LEU A 310 5.45 6.73 20.60
C LEU A 310 6.83 6.29 21.10
N ASP A 311 6.94 6.00 22.40
CA ASP A 311 8.20 5.52 23.00
C ASP A 311 8.57 4.13 22.44
N ALA A 312 7.58 3.25 22.20
CA ALA A 312 7.77 1.94 21.58
C ALA A 312 8.20 2.04 20.11
N PHE A 313 7.65 2.97 19.33
CA PHE A 313 8.12 3.21 17.96
C PHE A 313 9.59 3.63 17.92
N VAL A 314 9.99 4.54 18.82
CA VAL A 314 11.40 4.94 18.94
C VAL A 314 12.28 3.75 19.32
N ALA A 315 11.84 2.88 20.23
CA ALA A 315 12.57 1.65 20.59
C ALA A 315 12.70 0.66 19.42
N MET A 316 11.77 0.70 18.45
CA MET A 316 11.84 -0.05 17.20
C MET A 316 12.55 0.70 16.06
N ASP A 317 13.22 1.81 16.36
CA ASP A 317 13.95 2.63 15.40
C ASP A 317 13.04 3.29 14.33
N ALA A 318 11.78 3.54 14.66
CA ALA A 318 10.80 4.15 13.79
C ALA A 318 10.35 5.52 14.31
N GLN A 319 10.23 6.50 13.41
CA GLN A 319 9.73 7.83 13.75
C GLN A 319 8.22 7.90 13.48
N ALA A 320 7.43 8.30 14.47
CA ALA A 320 5.98 8.47 14.33
C ALA A 320 5.62 9.85 13.78
N ILE A 321 4.70 9.90 12.81
CA ILE A 321 4.21 11.12 12.19
C ILE A 321 2.70 11.12 12.20
N GLY A 322 2.13 12.08 12.93
CA GLY A 322 0.69 12.25 13.03
C GLY A 322 0.15 13.23 11.98
N LEU A 323 -0.86 12.80 11.21
CA LEU A 323 -1.56 13.65 10.24
C LEU A 323 -3.07 13.42 10.35
N PRO A 324 -3.92 14.40 9.99
CA PRO A 324 -5.37 14.23 10.00
C PRO A 324 -5.83 13.39 8.79
N LEU A 325 -5.62 12.06 8.86
CA LEU A 325 -5.78 11.15 7.73
C LEU A 325 -7.19 10.60 7.56
N ALA A 326 -8.02 10.56 8.63
CA ALA A 326 -9.36 9.99 8.54
C ALA A 326 -10.28 10.89 7.71
N ALA A 327 -11.09 10.26 6.87
CA ALA A 327 -12.18 10.87 6.13
C ALA A 327 -13.38 9.94 6.07
N GLU A 328 -14.56 10.54 6.03
CA GLU A 328 -15.81 9.83 5.81
C GLU A 328 -15.96 9.49 4.33
N HIS A 329 -16.30 8.24 4.04
CA HIS A 329 -16.59 7.77 2.69
C HIS A 329 -18.12 7.73 2.47
N PRO A 330 -18.64 8.03 1.26
CA PRO A 330 -20.07 8.04 0.95
C PRO A 330 -20.83 6.76 1.32
N ALA A 331 -20.14 5.63 1.44
CA ALA A 331 -20.72 4.36 1.92
C ALA A 331 -20.77 4.26 3.46
N ASN A 332 -20.76 5.39 4.19
CA ASN A 332 -20.77 5.43 5.65
C ASN A 332 -19.61 4.65 6.28
N ARG A 333 -18.43 4.75 5.70
CA ARG A 333 -17.20 4.09 6.15
C ARG A 333 -16.09 5.10 6.38
N ILE A 334 -15.20 4.78 7.32
CA ILE A 334 -13.97 5.55 7.53
C ILE A 334 -12.87 5.02 6.62
N ARG A 335 -12.21 5.92 5.91
CA ARG A 335 -11.08 5.64 5.04
C ARG A 335 -9.98 6.68 5.24
N HIS A 336 -8.76 6.33 4.89
CA HIS A 336 -7.71 7.33 4.76
C HIS A 336 -8.06 8.29 3.64
N HIS A 337 -7.92 9.60 3.90
CA HIS A 337 -8.11 10.63 2.89
C HIS A 337 -6.99 10.55 1.85
N PRO A 338 -7.25 10.19 0.58
CA PRO A 338 -6.20 9.90 -0.39
C PRO A 338 -5.20 11.06 -0.56
N ARG A 339 -5.69 12.30 -0.74
CA ARG A 339 -4.83 13.47 -0.96
C ARG A 339 -3.93 13.77 0.24
N ARG A 340 -4.47 13.74 1.48
CA ARG A 340 -3.69 13.98 2.70
C ARG A 340 -2.63 12.91 2.91
N LEU A 341 -3.00 11.65 2.67
CA LEU A 341 -2.08 10.52 2.74
C LEU A 341 -0.95 10.66 1.72
N GLY A 342 -1.27 10.90 0.45
CA GLY A 342 -0.28 11.11 -0.61
C GLY A 342 0.64 12.28 -0.33
N ALA A 343 0.09 13.44 0.10
CA ALA A 343 0.89 14.61 0.46
C ALA A 343 1.85 14.32 1.62
N GLY A 344 1.42 13.60 2.65
CA GLY A 344 2.26 13.16 3.77
C GLY A 344 3.42 12.27 3.32
N ILE A 345 3.15 11.26 2.49
CA ILE A 345 4.16 10.36 1.93
C ILE A 345 5.20 11.16 1.12
N VAL A 346 4.77 12.06 0.23
CA VAL A 346 5.69 12.88 -0.58
C VAL A 346 6.48 13.86 0.29
N ALA A 347 5.88 14.42 1.35
CA ALA A 347 6.58 15.31 2.29
C ALA A 347 7.71 14.57 3.02
N ILE A 348 7.46 13.34 3.48
CA ILE A 348 8.49 12.47 4.07
C ILE A 348 9.61 12.22 3.07
N ALA A 349 9.24 11.79 1.84
CA ALA A 349 10.20 11.53 0.78
C ALA A 349 11.11 12.73 0.46
N ARG A 350 10.58 13.95 0.55
CA ARG A 350 11.34 15.18 0.27
C ARG A 350 12.11 15.73 1.47
N GLY A 351 12.06 15.07 2.62
CA GLY A 351 12.72 15.55 3.85
C GLY A 351 12.17 16.88 4.39
N ARG A 352 10.96 17.27 4.00
CA ARG A 352 10.34 18.57 4.34
C ARG A 352 9.40 18.51 5.54
N LEU A 353 9.45 17.48 6.36
CA LEU A 353 8.51 17.28 7.48
C LEU A 353 8.60 18.33 8.58
N GLY A 354 9.74 19.03 8.75
CA GLY A 354 9.86 20.10 9.72
C GLY A 354 8.96 21.31 9.49
N ALA A 355 8.44 21.49 8.26
CA ALA A 355 7.55 22.58 7.88
C ALA A 355 6.05 22.23 7.98
N TRP A 356 5.70 20.95 8.18
CA TRP A 356 4.32 20.47 8.10
C TRP A 356 3.66 20.17 9.47
N CYS A 357 4.44 20.08 10.51
CA CYS A 357 3.91 19.89 11.86
C CYS A 357 3.27 21.18 12.38
N GLY A 358 2.02 21.46 11.99
CA GLY A 358 1.16 22.33 12.78
C GLY A 358 0.57 23.59 12.17
N ARG A 359 0.40 23.69 10.85
CA ARG A 359 -0.49 24.74 10.29
C ARG A 359 -1.52 24.14 9.37
N PRO A 360 -2.85 24.23 9.69
CA PRO A 360 -3.87 24.03 8.68
C PRO A 360 -3.72 25.11 7.61
N GLU A 361 -3.86 24.76 6.34
CA GLU A 361 -3.94 25.71 5.25
C GLU A 361 -5.10 26.70 5.53
N PRO A 362 -4.91 28.01 5.36
CA PRO A 362 -6.00 28.96 5.52
C PRO A 362 -6.94 28.82 4.31
N GLY A 363 -8.12 28.21 4.52
CA GLY A 363 -9.17 28.21 3.51
C GLY A 363 -10.02 26.95 3.34
N GLU A 364 -9.89 25.91 4.19
CA GLU A 364 -10.84 24.79 4.19
C GLU A 364 -11.55 24.72 5.55
N VAL A 365 -12.72 25.42 5.61
CA VAL A 365 -13.78 25.21 6.61
C VAL A 365 -14.93 24.53 5.88
#